data_d2c259c5bd645839a9089b5754f8b043
#
_entry.id   d2c259c5bd645839a9089b5754f8b043
#
_cell.length_a   1.000
_cell.length_b   1.000
_cell.length_c   1.000
_cell.angle_alpha   90.00
_cell.angle_beta   90.00
_cell.angle_gamma   90.00
#
_symmetry.space_group_name_H-M   'P 1'
#
loop_
_entity.id
_entity.type
_entity.pdbx_description
1 polymer ?
#
loop_
_entity_poly.entity_id
_entity_poly.type
_entity_poly.pdbx_seq_one_letter_code
_entity_poly.pdbx_strand_id
1 'polypeptide(L)'
;MLAELAAANAAYSTIKKFVVNGKEVSDFLAPLKNLVGAEEELKARGNRKSQGFFAKVMGKEGSDFDEFLALEQIAEQRKELESMCRLYAKAGTWDKFLAFEAKMRVERKREA
;
A
#
# COMPACT_ATOMS: atom_id res chain seq x y z
N MET A 1 15.19 -0.62 7.48
CA MET A 1 13.79 -0.55 7.01
C MET A 1 13.66 0.43 5.87
N LEU A 2 12.89 0.08 4.88
CA LEU A 2 12.68 0.97 3.75
C LEU A 2 11.77 2.14 4.15
N ALA A 3 12.08 3.34 3.62
CA ALA A 3 11.28 4.52 3.90
C ALA A 3 9.83 4.35 3.44
N GLU A 4 9.65 3.69 2.29
CA GLU A 4 8.32 3.44 1.76
C GLU A 4 7.51 2.52 2.66
N LEU A 5 8.16 1.53 3.26
CA LEU A 5 7.47 0.65 4.19
C LEU A 5 7.07 1.39 5.46
N ALA A 6 7.95 2.25 5.96
CA ALA A 6 7.62 3.06 7.13
C ALA A 6 6.43 3.97 6.84
N ALA A 7 6.40 4.59 5.65
CA ALA A 7 5.29 5.45 5.25
C ALA A 7 3.99 4.64 5.12
N ALA A 8 4.07 3.45 4.54
CA ALA A 8 2.90 2.58 4.40
C ALA A 8 2.37 2.16 5.78
N ASN A 9 3.26 1.80 6.69
CA ASN A 9 2.87 1.38 8.03
C ASN A 9 2.18 2.53 8.78
N ALA A 10 2.70 3.74 8.66
CA ALA A 10 2.09 4.90 9.30
C ALA A 10 0.71 5.18 8.72
N ALA A 11 0.58 5.13 7.40
CA ALA A 11 -0.70 5.34 6.74
C ALA A 11 -1.70 4.25 7.14
N TYR A 12 -1.26 3.01 7.16
CA TYR A 12 -2.09 1.89 7.55
C TYR A 12 -2.63 2.06 8.97
N SER A 13 -1.76 2.43 9.91
CA SER A 13 -2.15 2.66 11.30
C SER A 13 -3.23 3.74 11.41
N THR A 14 -3.07 4.83 10.66
CA THR A 14 -4.03 5.92 10.67
C THR A 14 -5.37 5.48 10.09
N ILE A 15 -5.33 4.80 8.95
CA ILE A 15 -6.55 4.31 8.30
C ILE A 15 -7.29 3.33 9.23
N LYS A 16 -6.53 2.46 9.88
CA LYS A 16 -7.10 1.49 10.81
C LYS A 16 -7.92 2.18 11.91
N LYS A 17 -7.39 3.25 12.46
CA LYS A 17 -8.09 4.02 13.49
C LYS A 17 -9.40 4.60 12.96
N PHE A 18 -9.38 5.16 11.75
CA PHE A 18 -10.59 5.71 11.15
C PHE A 18 -11.64 4.64 10.91
N VAL A 19 -11.21 3.49 10.40
CA VAL A 19 -12.13 2.38 10.11
C VAL A 19 -12.79 1.88 11.39
N VAL A 20 -12.01 1.68 12.44
CA VAL A 20 -12.54 1.20 13.73
C VAL A 20 -13.55 2.20 14.30
N ASN A 21 -13.32 3.49 14.06
CA ASN A 21 -14.23 4.52 14.55
C ASN A 21 -15.41 4.77 13.62
N GLY A 22 -15.60 3.95 12.59
CA GLY A 22 -16.74 4.07 11.70
C GLY A 22 -16.70 5.23 10.75
N LYS A 23 -15.50 5.79 10.50
CA LYS A 23 -15.35 6.90 9.57
C LYS A 23 -15.48 6.43 8.13
N GLU A 24 -15.84 7.35 7.24
CA GLU A 24 -15.97 7.04 5.83
C GLU A 24 -14.64 7.24 5.10
N VAL A 25 -14.52 6.64 3.91
CA VAL A 25 -13.29 6.71 3.13
C VAL A 25 -12.91 8.16 2.86
N SER A 26 -13.88 9.03 2.62
CA SER A 26 -13.62 10.45 2.37
C SER A 26 -12.92 11.15 3.54
N ASP A 27 -13.05 10.59 4.75
CA ASP A 27 -12.40 11.17 5.94
C ASP A 27 -10.92 10.82 6.02
N PHE A 28 -10.48 9.79 5.32
CA PHE A 28 -9.08 9.38 5.40
C PHE A 28 -8.40 9.30 4.02
N LEU A 29 -8.77 10.21 3.12
CA LEU A 29 -8.15 10.26 1.78
C LEU A 29 -6.66 10.57 1.84
N ALA A 30 -6.22 11.42 2.76
CA ALA A 30 -4.79 11.78 2.85
C ALA A 30 -3.93 10.56 3.22
N PRO A 31 -4.23 9.82 4.30
CA PRO A 31 -3.46 8.61 4.58
C PRO A 31 -3.62 7.54 3.50
N LEU A 32 -4.79 7.47 2.85
CA LEU A 32 -4.97 6.53 1.74
C LEU A 32 -4.06 6.87 0.58
N LYS A 33 -3.94 8.15 0.24
CA LYS A 33 -3.02 8.60 -0.80
C LYS A 33 -1.59 8.24 -0.46
N ASN A 34 -1.20 8.38 0.80
CA ASN A 34 0.14 8.02 1.24
C ASN A 34 0.39 6.52 1.12
N LEU A 35 -0.61 5.70 1.43
CA LEU A 35 -0.49 4.25 1.32
C LEU A 35 -0.32 3.84 -0.14
N VAL A 36 -1.15 4.38 -1.04
CA VAL A 36 -1.05 4.12 -2.47
C VAL A 36 0.31 4.56 -3.00
N GLY A 37 0.76 5.75 -2.59
CA GLY A 37 2.06 6.27 -3.02
C GLY A 37 3.20 5.36 -2.62
N ALA A 38 3.22 4.92 -1.36
CA ALA A 38 4.28 4.04 -0.88
C ALA A 38 4.27 2.71 -1.61
N GLU A 39 3.09 2.14 -1.83
CA GLU A 39 2.97 0.87 -2.52
C GLU A 39 3.45 0.98 -3.96
N GLU A 40 3.04 2.05 -4.67
CA GLU A 40 3.42 2.23 -6.06
C GLU A 40 4.93 2.48 -6.20
N GLU A 41 5.54 3.19 -5.24
CA GLU A 41 6.97 3.40 -5.23
C GLU A 41 7.74 2.09 -5.07
N LEU A 42 7.28 1.23 -4.17
CA LEU A 42 7.92 -0.07 -3.97
C LEU A 42 7.76 -0.95 -5.21
N LYS A 43 6.60 -0.93 -5.84
CA LYS A 43 6.38 -1.69 -7.09
C LYS A 43 7.27 -1.18 -8.21
N ALA A 44 7.41 0.13 -8.32
CA ALA A 44 8.27 0.71 -9.35
C ALA A 44 9.72 0.29 -9.16
N ARG A 45 10.21 0.26 -7.92
CA ARG A 45 11.55 -0.23 -7.64
C ARG A 45 11.71 -1.69 -8.01
N GLY A 46 10.72 -2.51 -7.63
CA GLY A 46 10.73 -3.92 -7.95
C GLY A 46 10.79 -4.16 -9.45
N ASN A 47 9.99 -3.42 -10.21
CA ASN A 47 9.98 -3.55 -11.66
C ASN A 47 11.31 -3.14 -12.27
N ARG A 48 11.91 -2.05 -11.79
CA ARG A 48 13.20 -1.62 -12.31
C ARG A 48 14.29 -2.64 -12.03
N LYS A 49 14.20 -3.31 -10.89
CA LYS A 49 15.23 -4.28 -10.49
C LYS A 49 14.97 -5.67 -11.04
N SER A 50 13.77 -5.96 -11.48
CA SER A 50 13.42 -7.31 -11.92
C SER A 50 14.23 -7.78 -13.11
N GLN A 51 14.68 -6.87 -13.97
CA GLN A 51 15.45 -7.23 -15.13
C GLN A 51 16.82 -7.80 -14.76
N GLY A 52 17.37 -7.34 -13.65
CA GLY A 52 18.64 -7.86 -13.15
C GLY A 52 18.46 -8.82 -11.99
N PHE A 53 17.24 -9.28 -11.78
CA PHE A 53 16.92 -10.05 -10.58
C PHE A 53 17.72 -11.33 -10.46
N PHE A 54 17.80 -12.09 -11.54
CA PHE A 54 18.51 -13.36 -11.48
C PHE A 54 20.00 -13.18 -11.23
N ALA A 55 20.58 -12.16 -11.86
CA ALA A 55 21.99 -11.86 -11.62
C ALA A 55 22.23 -11.44 -10.17
N LYS A 56 21.33 -10.67 -9.61
CA LYS A 56 21.46 -10.18 -8.24
C LYS A 56 21.21 -11.25 -7.21
N VAL A 57 20.30 -12.15 -7.48
CA VAL A 57 20.04 -13.27 -6.58
C VAL A 57 21.30 -14.11 -6.40
N MET A 58 22.04 -14.27 -7.47
CA MET A 58 23.31 -14.97 -7.37
C MET A 58 24.35 -14.16 -6.61
N GLY A 59 24.24 -12.83 -6.61
CA GLY A 59 25.19 -11.97 -5.95
C GLY A 59 24.82 -11.65 -4.52
N LYS A 60 23.78 -11.13 -4.32
CA LYS A 60 23.33 -10.72 -3.10
C LYS A 60 22.25 -10.00 -2.91
N GLU A 61 21.72 -9.48 -2.50
CA GLU A 61 21.03 -8.77 -2.36
C GLU A 61 20.08 -8.51 -1.47
N GLY A 62 20.34 -8.24 -0.43
CA GLY A 62 19.50 -7.94 0.68
C GLY A 62 18.42 -6.92 0.35
N SER A 63 18.78 -5.85 -0.36
CA SER A 63 17.81 -4.77 -0.61
C SER A 63 16.66 -5.21 -1.52
N ASP A 64 16.93 -6.07 -2.50
CA ASP A 64 15.87 -6.58 -3.36
C ASP A 64 14.91 -7.48 -2.58
N PHE A 65 15.47 -8.28 -1.71
CA PHE A 65 14.68 -9.16 -0.85
C PHE A 65 13.83 -8.33 0.12
N ASP A 66 14.40 -7.26 0.67
CA ASP A 66 13.68 -6.37 1.57
C ASP A 66 12.48 -5.72 0.89
N GLU A 67 12.62 -5.32 -0.38
CA GLU A 67 11.51 -4.73 -1.12
C GLU A 67 10.40 -5.75 -1.36
N PHE A 68 10.78 -6.98 -1.67
CA PHE A 68 9.82 -8.06 -1.85
C PHE A 68 9.05 -8.31 -0.55
N LEU A 69 9.76 -8.40 0.57
CA LEU A 69 9.12 -8.63 1.87
C LEU A 69 8.23 -7.45 2.27
N ALA A 70 8.65 -6.22 1.92
CA ALA A 70 7.84 -5.04 2.20
C ALA A 70 6.52 -5.09 1.45
N LEU A 71 6.54 -5.48 0.18
CA LEU A 71 5.32 -5.61 -0.61
C LEU A 71 4.41 -6.71 -0.06
N GLU A 72 4.98 -7.81 0.39
CA GLU A 72 4.20 -8.86 1.01
C GLU A 72 3.54 -8.39 2.31
N GLN A 73 4.26 -7.62 3.11
CA GLN A 73 3.73 -7.09 4.34
C GLN A 73 2.58 -6.12 4.06
N ILE A 74 2.73 -5.27 3.05
CA ILE A 74 1.66 -4.36 2.65
C ILE A 74 0.43 -5.14 2.18
N ALA A 75 0.64 -6.21 1.42
CA ALA A 75 -0.47 -7.04 0.95
C ALA A 75 -1.23 -7.66 2.13
N GLU A 76 -0.52 -8.10 3.15
CA GLU A 76 -1.17 -8.65 4.34
C GLU A 76 -1.92 -7.58 5.12
N GLN A 77 -1.34 -6.39 5.23
CA GLN A 77 -2.01 -5.26 5.86
C GLN A 77 -3.30 -4.91 5.13
N ARG A 78 -3.28 -4.99 3.79
CA ARG A 78 -4.49 -4.72 3.00
C ARG A 78 -5.58 -5.76 3.27
N LYS A 79 -5.22 -7.02 3.40
CA LYS A 79 -6.19 -8.07 3.73
C LYS A 79 -6.81 -7.83 5.11
N GLU A 80 -5.99 -7.46 6.07
CA GLU A 80 -6.45 -7.14 7.40
C GLU A 80 -7.39 -5.94 7.37
N LEU A 81 -7.03 -4.92 6.60
CA LEU A 81 -7.84 -3.73 6.47
C LEU A 81 -9.20 -4.04 5.82
N GLU A 82 -9.21 -4.92 4.83
CA GLU A 82 -10.47 -5.37 4.23
C GLU A 82 -11.36 -6.03 5.27
N SER A 83 -10.80 -6.92 6.07
CA SER A 83 -11.55 -7.59 7.14
C SER A 83 -12.10 -6.57 8.14
N MET A 84 -11.30 -5.58 8.48
CA MET A 84 -11.74 -4.55 9.41
C MET A 84 -12.85 -3.69 8.83
N CYS A 85 -12.78 -3.37 7.54
CA CYS A 85 -13.84 -2.63 6.88
C CYS A 85 -15.16 -3.40 6.91
N ARG A 86 -15.09 -4.72 6.70
CA ARG A 86 -16.29 -5.55 6.73
C ARG A 86 -16.87 -5.69 8.14
N LEU A 87 -16.01 -5.65 9.16
CA LEU A 87 -16.45 -5.82 10.54
C LEU A 87 -16.92 -4.52 11.20
N TYR A 88 -16.24 -3.42 10.93
CA TYR A 88 -16.46 -2.18 11.68
C TYR A 88 -17.05 -1.05 10.87
N ALA A 89 -16.89 -1.06 9.55
CA ALA A 89 -17.36 0.02 8.71
C ALA A 89 -18.70 -0.32 8.07
N LYS A 90 -19.32 0.68 7.43
CA LYS A 90 -20.58 0.47 6.74
C LYS A 90 -20.39 -0.45 5.55
N ALA A 91 -21.47 -1.11 5.15
CA ALA A 91 -21.44 -1.96 3.96
C ALA A 91 -21.01 -1.14 2.75
N GLY A 92 -20.14 -1.72 1.95
CA GLY A 92 -19.64 -1.05 0.75
C GLY A 92 -18.43 -0.16 0.97
N THR A 93 -17.97 -0.01 2.21
CA THR A 93 -16.78 0.83 2.48
C THR A 93 -15.54 0.30 1.78
N TRP A 94 -15.34 -1.01 1.78
CA TRP A 94 -14.17 -1.58 1.12
C TRP A 94 -14.21 -1.34 -0.39
N ASP A 95 -15.39 -1.44 -1.00
CA ASP A 95 -15.54 -1.16 -2.43
C ASP A 95 -15.22 0.29 -2.75
N LYS A 96 -15.65 1.22 -1.90
CA LYS A 96 -15.31 2.64 -2.06
C LYS A 96 -13.82 2.86 -1.91
N PHE A 97 -13.20 2.18 -0.94
CA PHE A 97 -11.75 2.24 -0.73
C PHE A 97 -11.02 1.85 -2.02
N LEU A 98 -11.41 0.73 -2.61
CA LEU A 98 -10.77 0.26 -3.85
C LEU A 98 -10.99 1.24 -5.01
N ALA A 99 -12.18 1.82 -5.09
CA ALA A 99 -12.47 2.79 -6.16
C ALA A 99 -11.61 4.05 -6.02
N PHE A 100 -11.44 4.56 -4.81
CA PHE A 100 -10.58 5.72 -4.58
C PHE A 100 -9.12 5.40 -4.88
N GLU A 101 -8.66 4.21 -4.52
CA GLU A 101 -7.29 3.80 -4.85
C GLU A 101 -7.07 3.75 -6.35
N ALA A 102 -8.02 3.18 -7.09
CA ALA A 102 -7.89 3.09 -8.54
C ALA A 102 -7.82 4.48 -9.16
N LYS A 103 -8.63 5.40 -8.68
CA LYS A 103 -8.61 6.78 -9.14
C LYS A 103 -7.28 7.45 -8.84
N MET A 104 -6.76 7.25 -7.65
CA MET A 104 -5.48 7.82 -7.26
C MET A 104 -4.33 7.30 -8.12
N ARG A 105 -4.36 6.01 -8.47
CA ARG A 105 -3.34 5.44 -9.35
C ARG A 105 -3.38 6.04 -10.74
N VAL A 106 -4.58 6.26 -11.27
CA VAL A 106 -4.73 6.91 -12.57
C VAL A 106 -4.17 8.33 -12.53
N GLU A 107 -4.48 9.07 -11.48
CA GLU A 107 -3.98 10.44 -11.32
C GLU A 107 -2.47 10.48 -11.21
N ARG A 108 -1.87 9.55 -10.47
CA ARG A 108 -0.41 9.49 -10.37
C ARG A 108 0.24 9.23 -11.72
N LYS A 109 -0.35 8.38 -12.54
CA LYS A 109 0.19 8.12 -13.88
C LYS A 109 0.12 9.35 -14.77
N ARG A 110 -0.95 10.15 -14.62
CA ARG A 110 -1.06 11.38 -15.39
C ARG A 110 0.00 12.39 -14.99
N GLU A 111 0.32 12.46 -13.71
CA GLU A 111 1.28 13.42 -13.20
C GLU A 111 2.72 13.00 -13.49
N ALA A 112 2.95 11.73 -13.72
CA ALA A 112 4.28 11.24 -14.05
C ALA A 112 4.60 11.46 -15.54
#